data_1b398623c6e1f636930a99b7e6ba0c3d
#
_entry.id   1b398623c6e1f636930a99b7e6ba0c3d
#
_cell.length_a   1.000
_cell.length_b   1.000
_cell.length_c   1.000
_cell.angle_alpha   90.00
_cell.angle_beta   90.00
_cell.angle_gamma   90.00
#
_symmetry.space_group_name_H-M   'P 1'
#
loop_
_entity.id
_entity.type
_entity.pdbx_description
1 polymer ?
#
loop_
_entity_poly.entity_id
_entity_poly.type
_entity_poly.pdbx_seq_one_letter_code
_entity_poly.pdbx_strand_id
1 'polypeptide(L)'
;MISEANSLIKKYGQTVSIKKTALSDPEITKAFIQPLRSDYQSNLYGDYIETEGVEQFLYIGLPNHNLPDYPNTTRITFSNQTYTIKKAENVYFGENVLYVRAVLEKDS
;
A
#
# COMPACT_ATOMS: atom_id res chain seq x y z
N MET A 1 17.10 7.50 -11.43
CA MET A 1 16.86 6.67 -10.26
C MET A 1 15.38 6.63 -9.84
N ILE A 2 14.76 7.78 -9.61
CA ILE A 2 13.33 7.80 -9.30
C ILE A 2 12.52 7.18 -10.43
N SER A 3 12.88 7.51 -11.68
CA SER A 3 12.19 6.97 -12.84
C SER A 3 12.38 5.46 -12.97
N GLU A 4 13.50 4.92 -12.49
CA GLU A 4 13.74 3.49 -12.54
C GLU A 4 12.81 2.75 -11.57
N ALA A 5 12.65 3.27 -10.35
CA ALA A 5 11.72 2.68 -9.38
C ALA A 5 10.30 2.71 -9.92
N ASN A 6 9.89 3.85 -10.49
CA ASN A 6 8.56 3.98 -11.07
C ASN A 6 8.36 3.03 -12.25
N SER A 7 9.39 2.86 -13.07
CA SER A 7 9.32 1.96 -14.21
C SER A 7 9.13 0.51 -13.76
N LEU A 8 9.83 0.10 -12.71
CA LEU A 8 9.69 -1.25 -12.18
C LEU A 8 8.29 -1.51 -11.64
N ILE A 9 7.74 -0.53 -10.92
CA ILE A 9 6.39 -0.66 -10.38
C ILE A 9 5.37 -0.74 -11.52
N LYS A 10 5.50 0.12 -12.52
CA LYS A 10 4.59 0.13 -13.66
C LYS A 10 4.65 -1.18 -14.45
N LYS A 11 5.85 -1.74 -14.57
CA LYS A 11 6.07 -2.92 -15.41
C LYS A 11 5.72 -4.22 -14.70
N TYR A 12 6.07 -4.33 -13.43
CA TYR A 12 5.95 -5.59 -12.70
C TYR A 12 4.93 -5.58 -11.57
N GLY A 13 4.39 -4.42 -11.23
CA GLY A 13 3.38 -4.34 -10.19
C GLY A 13 2.06 -4.93 -10.65
N GLN A 14 1.22 -5.27 -9.69
CA GLN A 14 -0.12 -5.73 -10.04
C GLN A 14 -1.08 -4.54 -10.05
N THR A 15 -2.17 -4.68 -10.78
CA THR A 15 -3.18 -3.64 -10.89
C THR A 15 -3.96 -3.53 -9.60
N VAL A 16 -4.08 -2.31 -9.09
CA VAL A 16 -4.87 -2.03 -7.89
C VAL A 16 -5.83 -0.89 -8.16
N SER A 17 -6.94 -0.88 -7.45
CA SER A 17 -7.95 0.16 -7.51
C SER A 17 -7.99 0.87 -6.16
N ILE A 18 -7.91 2.20 -6.18
CA ILE A 18 -7.92 3.01 -4.96
C ILE A 18 -9.15 3.89 -4.98
N LYS A 19 -10.01 3.78 -3.97
CA LYS A 19 -11.20 4.63 -3.82
C LYS A 19 -11.10 5.39 -2.52
N LYS A 20 -11.17 6.72 -2.59
CA LYS A 20 -11.08 7.56 -1.40
C LYS A 20 -12.34 7.48 -0.54
N THR A 21 -13.50 7.32 -1.18
CA THR A 21 -14.78 7.10 -0.49
C THR A 21 -15.58 6.10 -1.29
N ALA A 22 -16.68 5.63 -0.71
CA ALA A 22 -17.56 4.67 -1.41
C ALA A 22 -18.15 5.26 -2.68
N LEU A 23 -18.29 6.58 -2.75
CA LEU A 23 -18.89 7.27 -3.89
C LEU A 23 -17.86 7.83 -4.87
N SER A 24 -16.57 7.75 -4.55
CA SER A 24 -15.53 8.26 -5.42
C SER A 24 -15.28 7.33 -6.60
N ASP A 25 -14.83 7.92 -7.71
CA ASP A 25 -14.34 7.13 -8.83
C ASP A 25 -13.04 6.45 -8.44
N PRO A 26 -12.83 5.21 -8.85
CA PRO A 26 -11.59 4.53 -8.52
C PRO A 26 -10.40 5.09 -9.30
N GLU A 27 -9.26 5.14 -8.63
CA GLU A 27 -7.98 5.46 -9.27
C GLU A 27 -7.29 4.14 -9.54
N ILE A 28 -6.99 3.85 -10.79
CA ILE A 28 -6.37 2.58 -11.17
C ILE A 28 -4.87 2.79 -11.33
N THR A 29 -4.08 1.97 -10.67
CA THR A 29 -2.64 2.10 -10.71
C THR A 29 -1.97 0.74 -10.56
N LYS A 30 -0.65 0.76 -10.42
CA LYS A 30 0.17 -0.44 -10.21
C LYS A 30 0.90 -0.34 -8.88
N ALA A 31 1.06 -1.48 -8.22
CA ALA A 31 1.81 -1.55 -6.98
C ALA A 31 2.36 -2.94 -6.78
N PHE A 32 3.48 -3.03 -6.05
CA PHE A 32 3.95 -4.32 -5.55
C PHE A 32 3.19 -4.63 -4.28
N ILE A 33 2.69 -5.85 -4.17
CA ILE A 33 1.93 -6.30 -3.01
C ILE A 33 2.56 -7.58 -2.49
N GLN A 34 2.89 -7.60 -1.19
CA GLN A 34 3.47 -8.77 -0.54
C GLN A 34 2.73 -9.09 0.74
N PRO A 35 2.45 -10.36 1.01
CA PRO A 35 1.89 -10.73 2.31
C PRO A 35 2.86 -10.42 3.45
N LEU A 36 2.31 -9.99 4.59
CA LEU A 36 3.07 -9.83 5.81
C LEU A 36 2.69 -10.96 6.76
N ARG A 37 3.69 -11.55 7.41
CA ARG A 37 3.48 -12.62 8.37
C ARG A 37 3.72 -12.10 9.77
N SER A 38 2.76 -12.33 10.66
CA SER A 38 2.81 -11.76 11.99
C SER A 38 4.04 -12.21 12.77
N ASP A 39 4.38 -13.50 12.71
CA ASP A 39 5.52 -14.03 13.45
C ASP A 39 6.85 -13.44 12.97
N TYR A 40 6.95 -13.15 11.69
CA TYR A 40 8.14 -12.60 11.09
C TYR A 40 8.26 -11.11 11.36
N GLN A 41 7.17 -10.39 11.17
CA GLN A 41 7.17 -8.93 11.19
C GLN A 41 7.34 -8.37 12.58
N SER A 42 6.89 -9.05 13.60
CA SER A 42 7.05 -8.57 14.98
C SER A 42 8.51 -8.43 15.36
N ASN A 43 9.39 -9.20 14.75
CA ASN A 43 10.83 -9.12 15.01
C ASN A 43 11.53 -8.05 14.21
N LEU A 44 10.98 -7.66 13.07
CA LEU A 44 11.62 -6.71 12.17
C LEU A 44 11.22 -5.27 12.43
N TYR A 45 10.01 -5.04 12.86
CA TYR A 45 9.46 -3.69 12.91
C TYR A 45 9.10 -3.22 14.32
N GLY A 46 9.32 -4.01 15.32
CA GLY A 46 9.17 -3.61 16.71
C GLY A 46 7.81 -3.06 17.12
N ASP A 47 7.19 -2.27 16.29
CA ASP A 47 5.89 -1.67 16.56
C ASP A 47 4.74 -2.43 15.91
N TYR A 48 5.03 -3.54 15.28
CA TYR A 48 3.99 -4.35 14.65
C TYR A 48 3.09 -4.95 15.72
N ILE A 49 1.80 -4.77 15.55
CA ILE A 49 0.82 -5.34 16.46
C ILE A 49 0.22 -6.56 15.77
N GLU A 50 0.45 -7.72 16.36
CA GLU A 50 -0.10 -8.94 15.82
C GLU A 50 -1.61 -8.99 16.06
N THR A 51 -2.36 -9.19 14.99
CA THR A 51 -3.80 -9.39 15.06
C THR A 51 -4.08 -10.75 14.48
N GLU A 52 -4.31 -11.69 15.36
CA GLU A 52 -4.50 -13.08 14.98
C GLU A 52 -5.67 -13.24 14.03
N GLY A 53 -5.45 -13.97 12.93
CA GLY A 53 -6.48 -14.24 11.95
C GLY A 53 -6.69 -13.13 10.95
N VAL A 54 -5.91 -12.04 11.03
CA VAL A 54 -6.03 -10.92 10.10
C VAL A 54 -4.92 -10.97 9.07
N GLU A 55 -5.29 -10.89 7.80
CA GLU A 55 -4.31 -10.85 6.72
C GLU A 55 -3.84 -9.43 6.47
N GLN A 56 -2.53 -9.26 6.46
CA GLN A 56 -1.90 -7.97 6.18
C GLN A 56 -0.96 -8.08 4.99
N PHE A 57 -0.82 -6.99 4.28
CA PHE A 57 0.00 -6.93 3.07
C PHE A 57 0.81 -5.64 3.05
N LEU A 58 1.99 -5.72 2.48
CA LEU A 58 2.82 -4.54 2.21
C LEU A 58 2.53 -4.06 0.81
N TYR A 59 2.23 -2.77 0.69
CA TYR A 59 1.96 -2.09 -0.58
C TYR A 59 3.15 -1.18 -0.89
N ILE A 60 3.67 -1.25 -2.11
CA ILE A 60 4.70 -0.32 -2.60
C ILE A 60 4.22 0.19 -3.95
N GLY A 61 3.85 1.47 -3.99
CA GLY A 61 3.22 2.04 -5.17
C GLY A 61 3.83 3.35 -5.62
N LEU A 62 3.27 3.87 -6.70
CA LEU A 62 3.77 5.07 -7.36
C LEU A 62 3.56 6.31 -6.48
N PRO A 63 4.47 7.28 -6.52
CA PRO A 63 4.38 8.46 -5.67
C PRO A 63 3.24 9.41 -6.01
N ASN A 64 2.67 9.32 -7.20
CA ASN A 64 1.56 10.19 -7.58
C ASN A 64 0.25 9.85 -6.85
N HIS A 65 0.17 8.70 -6.19
CA HIS A 65 -0.96 8.35 -5.34
C HIS A 65 -0.50 8.46 -3.90
N ASN A 66 -0.65 9.65 -3.31
CA ASN A 66 -0.08 10.00 -2.01
C ASN A 66 -0.97 9.50 -0.89
N LEU A 67 -0.92 8.20 -0.63
CA LEU A 67 -1.78 7.54 0.36
C LEU A 67 -1.73 8.17 1.75
N PRO A 68 -0.58 8.68 2.25
CA PRO A 68 -0.57 9.33 3.56
C PRO A 68 -1.54 10.50 3.69
N ASP A 69 -1.87 11.17 2.59
CA ASP A 69 -2.79 12.31 2.61
C ASP A 69 -4.23 11.92 2.29
N TYR A 70 -4.48 10.66 1.99
CA TYR A 70 -5.83 10.22 1.65
C TYR A 70 -6.67 10.03 2.92
N PRO A 71 -8.00 10.20 2.83
CA PRO A 71 -8.84 10.03 4.02
C PRO A 71 -8.85 8.59 4.52
N ASN A 72 -9.24 8.42 5.78
CA ASN A 72 -9.27 7.08 6.38
C ASN A 72 -10.38 6.20 5.80
N THR A 73 -11.27 6.77 5.00
CA THR A 73 -12.28 6.01 4.27
C THR A 73 -11.72 5.34 3.03
N THR A 74 -10.47 5.62 2.66
CA THR A 74 -9.84 5.07 1.47
C THR A 74 -9.75 3.55 1.57
N ARG A 75 -10.08 2.89 0.46
CA ARG A 75 -9.98 1.44 0.34
C ARG A 75 -9.21 1.08 -0.91
N ILE A 76 -8.43 0.02 -0.81
CA ILE A 76 -7.63 -0.49 -1.94
C ILE A 76 -8.16 -1.88 -2.29
N THR A 77 -8.43 -2.10 -3.56
CA THR A 77 -8.94 -3.38 -4.04
C THR A 77 -7.95 -4.00 -5.02
N PHE A 78 -7.61 -5.25 -4.79
CA PHE A 78 -6.86 -6.05 -5.75
C PHE A 78 -7.26 -7.51 -5.55
N SER A 79 -7.17 -8.31 -6.63
CA SER A 79 -7.53 -9.73 -6.60
C SER A 79 -8.93 -9.96 -5.99
N ASN A 80 -9.86 -9.08 -6.31
CA ASN A 80 -11.25 -9.16 -5.86
C ASN A 80 -11.44 -9.07 -4.35
N GLN A 81 -10.46 -8.51 -3.64
CA GLN A 81 -10.55 -8.28 -2.20
C GLN A 81 -10.31 -6.81 -1.90
N THR A 82 -10.98 -6.32 -0.88
CA THR A 82 -10.88 -4.93 -0.44
C THR A 82 -10.09 -4.86 0.86
N TYR A 83 -9.21 -3.84 0.95
CA TYR A 83 -8.28 -3.69 2.06
C TYR A 83 -8.36 -2.29 2.64
N THR A 84 -8.18 -2.18 3.95
CA THR A 84 -8.06 -0.93 4.68
C THR A 84 -6.58 -0.57 4.79
N ILE A 85 -6.27 0.72 4.69
CA ILE A 85 -4.90 1.20 4.89
C ILE A 85 -4.70 1.40 6.39
N LYS A 86 -3.79 0.65 6.99
CA LYS A 86 -3.49 0.77 8.43
C LYS A 86 -2.39 1.78 8.69
N LYS A 87 -1.45 1.91 7.76
CA LYS A 87 -0.31 2.80 7.90
C LYS A 87 0.19 3.11 6.50
N ALA A 88 0.57 4.34 6.26
CA ALA A 88 1.12 4.74 4.97
C ALA A 88 2.18 5.80 5.18
N GLU A 89 3.22 5.76 4.33
CA GLU A 89 4.29 6.73 4.39
C GLU A 89 4.90 6.93 3.01
N ASN A 90 5.45 8.12 2.81
CA ASN A 90 6.24 8.41 1.62
C ASN A 90 7.69 8.04 1.90
N VAL A 91 8.31 7.36 0.97
CA VAL A 91 9.74 7.04 1.05
C VAL A 91 10.47 7.99 0.12
N TYR A 92 11.42 8.73 0.66
CA TYR A 92 12.08 9.82 -0.06
C TYR A 92 13.46 9.41 -0.56
N PHE A 93 13.84 10.03 -1.67
CA PHE A 93 15.21 10.06 -2.15
C PHE A 93 15.56 11.55 -2.27
N GLY A 94 16.36 12.05 -1.31
CA GLY A 94 16.58 13.48 -1.21
C GLY A 94 15.27 14.18 -0.85
N GLU A 95 14.86 15.15 -1.65
CA GLU A 95 13.64 15.90 -1.41
C GLU A 95 12.44 15.36 -2.19
N ASN A 96 12.65 14.32 -2.99
CA ASN A 96 11.61 13.76 -3.84
C ASN A 96 11.07 12.47 -3.28
N VAL A 97 9.77 12.25 -3.45
CA VAL A 97 9.15 10.99 -3.06
C VAL A 97 9.52 9.93 -4.09
N LEU A 98 10.18 8.88 -3.64
CA LEU A 98 10.59 7.77 -4.48
C LEU A 98 9.42 6.81 -4.74
N TYR A 99 8.74 6.44 -3.67
CA TYR A 99 7.54 5.61 -3.75
C TYR A 99 6.73 5.78 -2.46
N VAL A 100 5.51 5.21 -2.47
CA VAL A 100 4.64 5.21 -1.30
C VAL A 100 4.60 3.78 -0.76
N ARG A 101 4.75 3.64 0.54
CA ARG A 101 4.69 2.36 1.22
C ARG A 101 3.52 2.36 2.19
N ALA A 102 2.79 1.26 2.22
CA ALA A 102 1.63 1.17 3.12
C ALA A 102 1.46 -0.25 3.63
N VAL A 103 0.86 -0.36 4.79
CA VAL A 103 0.42 -1.65 5.33
C VAL A 103 -1.10 -1.72 5.16
N LEU A 104 -1.54 -2.76 4.49
CA LEU A 104 -2.94 -2.99 4.18
C LEU A 104 -3.45 -4.16 5.02
N GLU A 105 -4.70 -4.06 5.45
CA GLU A 105 -5.35 -5.11 6.21
C GLU A 105 -6.64 -5.50 5.49
N LYS A 106 -6.83 -6.79 5.29
CA LYS A 106 -8.00 -7.30 4.57
C LYS A 106 -9.27 -6.96 5.34
N ASP A 107 -10.25 -6.42 4.62
CA ASP A 107 -11.57 -6.17 5.19
C ASP A 107 -12.30 -7.50 5.37
N SER A 108 -12.95 -7.64 6.51
CA SER A 108 -13.70 -8.87 6.82
C SER A 108 -15.12 -8.85 6.28
#